data_b8643195145a96b5c4199d9d1a466439
#
_entry.id   b8643195145a96b5c4199d9d1a466439
#
_cell.length_a   1.000
_cell.length_b   1.000
_cell.length_c   1.000
_cell.angle_alpha   90.00
_cell.angle_beta   90.00
_cell.angle_gamma   90.00
#
_symmetry.space_group_name_H-M   'P 1'
#
loop_
_entity.id
_entity.type
_entity.pdbx_description
1 polymer ?
#
loop_
_entity_poly.entity_id
_entity_poly.type
_entity_poly.pdbx_seq_one_letter_code
_entity_poly.pdbx_strand_id
1 'polypeptide(L)' 'RKNTVLEEALRKKLAQILEMPYHFKPLRKPLQSKRRVHVLSCFVLIYEVIEETKTVRLLRFSHHDDAY' A
#
# COMPACT_ATOMS: atom_id res chain seq x y z
N ARG A 1 23.35 2.99 -1.13
CA ARG A 1 23.11 2.34 -2.39
C ARG A 1 21.64 1.92 -2.52
N LYS A 2 21.14 2.07 -3.68
CA LYS A 2 19.73 1.82 -3.91
C LYS A 2 19.39 0.36 -4.01
N ASN A 3 18.23 0.01 -3.51
CA ASN A 3 17.70 -1.32 -3.65
C ASN A 3 16.73 -1.33 -4.83
N THR A 4 17.24 -1.68 -6.01
CA THR A 4 16.44 -1.63 -7.22
C THR A 4 15.33 -2.67 -7.21
N VAL A 5 15.55 -3.80 -6.54
CA VAL A 5 14.52 -4.83 -6.44
C VAL A 5 13.33 -4.29 -5.67
N LEU A 6 13.58 -3.62 -4.56
CA LEU A 6 12.51 -3.03 -3.78
C LEU A 6 11.79 -1.92 -4.54
N GLU A 7 12.56 -1.09 -5.25
CA GLU A 7 11.95 -0.02 -6.02
C GLU A 7 11.03 -0.55 -7.10
N GLU A 8 11.46 -1.59 -7.81
CA GLU A 8 10.64 -2.17 -8.84
C GLU A 8 9.38 -2.81 -8.27
N ALA A 9 9.54 -3.53 -7.17
CA ALA A 9 8.39 -4.15 -6.53
C ALA A 9 7.39 -3.11 -6.07
N LEU A 10 7.89 -2.01 -5.50
CA LEU A 10 7.03 -0.93 -5.05
C LEU A 10 6.30 -0.28 -6.22
N ARG A 11 7.00 -0.04 -7.33
CA ARG A 11 6.36 0.53 -8.51
C ARG A 11 5.24 -0.34 -9.03
N LYS A 12 5.47 -1.65 -9.07
CA LYS A 12 4.46 -2.57 -9.56
C LYS A 12 3.24 -2.55 -8.66
N LYS A 13 3.45 -2.51 -7.36
CA LYS A 13 2.33 -2.45 -6.43
C LYS A 13 1.58 -1.13 -6.55
N LEU A 14 2.30 -0.03 -6.70
CA LEU A 14 1.65 1.26 -6.88
C LEU A 14 0.81 1.29 -8.15
N ALA A 15 1.32 0.71 -9.23
CA ALA A 15 0.55 0.64 -10.46
C ALA A 15 -0.72 -0.18 -10.27
N GLN A 16 -0.63 -1.30 -9.56
CA GLN A 16 -1.81 -2.11 -9.27
C GLN A 16 -2.82 -1.35 -8.42
N ILE A 17 -2.33 -0.62 -7.42
CA ILE A 17 -3.22 0.16 -6.56
C ILE A 17 -3.96 1.22 -7.36
N LEU A 18 -3.27 1.91 -8.25
CA LEU A 18 -3.91 2.96 -9.04
C LEU A 18 -4.92 2.38 -10.02
N GLU A 19 -4.64 1.19 -10.53
CA GLU A 19 -5.54 0.55 -11.47
C GLU A 19 -6.75 -0.05 -10.77
N MET A 20 -6.54 -0.69 -9.63
CA MET A 20 -7.59 -1.40 -8.90
C MET A 20 -7.45 -1.11 -7.39
N PRO A 21 -7.83 0.09 -6.97
CA PRO A 21 -7.59 0.50 -5.59
C PRO A 21 -8.34 -0.32 -4.56
N TYR A 22 -9.41 -0.99 -4.95
CA TYR A 22 -10.21 -1.77 -4.02
C TYR A 22 -9.86 -3.25 -4.04
N HIS A 23 -8.83 -3.63 -4.78
CA HIS A 23 -8.44 -5.02 -4.91
C HIS A 23 -7.87 -5.58 -3.60
N PHE A 24 -7.13 -4.76 -2.87
CA PHE A 24 -6.42 -5.22 -1.67
C PHE A 24 -7.32 -5.16 -0.45
N LYS A 25 -6.96 -5.93 0.57
CA LYS A 25 -7.79 -6.08 1.76
C LYS A 25 -7.83 -4.78 2.58
N PRO A 26 -9.03 -4.38 3.02
CA PRO A 26 -9.12 -3.25 3.94
C PRO A 26 -8.68 -3.66 5.33
N LEU A 27 -8.31 -2.66 6.12
CA LEU A 27 -8.03 -2.89 7.52
C LEU A 27 -9.34 -3.09 8.27
N ARG A 28 -9.23 -3.62 9.49
CA ARG A 28 -10.39 -3.85 10.31
C ARG A 28 -11.00 -2.53 10.77
N LYS A 29 -12.28 -2.57 11.09
CA LYS A 29 -12.95 -1.40 11.65
C LYS A 29 -12.18 -0.85 12.84
N PRO A 30 -12.14 0.45 13.03
CA PRO A 30 -12.78 1.48 12.23
C PRO A 30 -11.91 1.99 11.07
N LEU A 31 -10.87 1.24 10.69
CA LEU A 31 -9.90 1.68 9.70
C LEU A 31 -10.17 1.08 8.32
N GLN A 32 -11.43 0.72 8.04
CA GLN A 32 -11.72 0.03 6.79
C GLN A 32 -11.57 0.92 5.56
N SER A 33 -11.45 2.23 5.72
CA SER A 33 -11.14 3.10 4.59
C SER A 33 -9.70 2.98 4.14
N LYS A 34 -8.86 2.33 4.95
CA LYS A 34 -7.45 2.16 4.67
C LYS A 34 -7.18 0.73 4.24
N ARG A 35 -6.18 0.53 3.42
CA ARG A 35 -5.87 -0.79 2.90
C ARG A 35 -4.40 -1.07 3.04
N ARG A 36 -4.08 -2.36 3.09
CA ARG A 36 -2.73 -2.83 3.34
C ARG A 36 -2.31 -3.75 2.20
N VAL A 37 -1.09 -3.58 1.74
CA VAL A 37 -0.54 -4.47 0.72
C VAL A 37 0.92 -4.76 1.06
N HIS A 38 1.31 -6.00 0.86
CA HIS A 38 2.70 -6.40 1.07
C HIS A 38 3.52 -6.11 -0.18
N VAL A 39 4.72 -5.60 0.04
CA VAL A 39 5.69 -5.37 -1.02
C VAL A 39 6.88 -6.27 -0.73
N LEU A 40 7.21 -7.13 -1.69
CA LEU A 40 8.09 -8.26 -1.42
C LEU A 40 7.47 -9.08 -0.31
N SER A 41 8.18 -9.60 0.60
CA SER A 41 7.55 -10.32 1.70
C SER A 41 7.79 -9.64 3.04
N CYS A 42 8.61 -8.58 3.04
CA CYS A 42 9.05 -7.97 4.27
C CYS A 42 8.50 -6.58 4.51
N PHE A 43 7.87 -5.97 3.53
CA PHE A 43 7.43 -4.59 3.65
C PHE A 43 5.93 -4.50 3.54
N VAL A 44 5.37 -3.48 4.20
CA VAL A 44 3.94 -3.24 4.20
C VAL A 44 3.70 -1.80 3.78
N LEU A 45 2.79 -1.64 2.81
CA LEU A 45 2.35 -0.34 2.35
C LEU A 45 0.90 -0.15 2.76
N ILE A 46 0.62 0.93 3.46
CA ILE A 46 -0.73 1.27 3.88
C ILE A 46 -1.16 2.50 3.11
N TYR A 47 -2.33 2.41 2.50
CA TYR A 47 -2.85 3.50 1.69
C TYR A 47 -4.33 3.68 1.97
N GLU A 48 -4.84 4.79 1.49
CA GLU A 48 -6.23 5.18 1.67
C GLU A 48 -6.79 5.64 0.34
N VAL A 49 -8.04 5.26 0.06
CA VAL A 49 -8.71 5.70 -1.16
C VAL A 49 -9.67 6.81 -0.79
N ILE A 50 -9.50 7.96 -1.43
CA ILE A 50 -10.39 9.10 -1.24
C ILE A 50 -11.30 9.18 -2.45
N GLU A 51 -12.54 8.73 -2.26
CA GLU A 51 -13.46 8.55 -3.38
C GLU A 51 -13.91 9.85 -4.00
N GLU A 52 -14.04 10.89 -3.19
CA GLU A 52 -14.52 12.16 -3.70
C GLU A 52 -13.63 12.74 -4.77
N THR A 53 -12.33 12.55 -4.62
CA THR A 53 -11.36 13.06 -5.57
C THR A 53 -10.71 11.96 -6.39
N LYS A 54 -11.09 10.71 -6.14
CA LYS A 54 -10.51 9.55 -6.79
C LYS A 54 -9.00 9.53 -6.66
N THR A 55 -8.55 9.74 -5.44
CA THR A 55 -7.15 9.87 -5.11
C THR A 55 -6.73 8.74 -4.19
N VAL A 56 -5.52 8.23 -4.38
CA VAL A 56 -4.91 7.27 -3.47
C VAL A 56 -3.87 8.01 -2.67
N ARG A 57 -4.01 7.94 -1.35
CA ARG A 57 -3.06 8.59 -0.45
C ARG A 57 -2.22 7.51 0.22
N LEU A 58 -0.90 7.61 0.09
CA LEU A 58 0.01 6.69 0.74
C LEU A 58 0.26 7.17 2.15
N LEU A 59 -0.02 6.31 3.12
CA LEU A 59 0.04 6.69 4.52
C LEU A 59 1.32 6.22 5.18
N ARG A 60 1.76 5.02 4.83
CA ARG A 60 2.91 4.46 5.51
C ARG A 60 3.55 3.37 4.67
N PHE A 61 4.86 3.34 4.66
CA PHE A 61 5.61 2.26 4.05
C PHE A 61 6.73 1.88 5.02
N SER A 62 6.68 0.66 5.53
CA SER A 62 7.64 0.28 6.55
C SER A 62 7.91 -1.22 6.46
N HIS A 63 8.96 -1.64 7.13
CA HIS A 63 9.25 -3.04 7.26
C HIS A 63 8.13 -3.71 8.05
N HIS A 64 7.86 -4.97 7.73
CA HIS A 64 6.77 -5.72 8.33
C HIS A 64 6.82 -5.69 9.85
N ASP A 65 8.01 -5.86 10.41
CA ASP A 65 8.17 -5.89 11.86
C ASP A 65 7.84 -4.56 12.52
N ASP A 66 7.96 -3.48 11.76
CA ASP A 66 7.70 -2.14 12.29
C ASP A 66 6.26 -1.70 12.08
N ALA A 67 5.51 -2.40 11.23
CA ALA A 67 4.15 -2.00 10.89
C ALA A 67 3.14 -2.44 11.94
N TYR A 68 3.50 -3.37 12.78
CA TYR A 68 2.63 -3.92 13.82
C TYR A 68 3.31 -3.84 15.21
#